data_9353b0a5d2c18ae10c42c3f9900c1d25
#
_entry.id   9353b0a5d2c18ae10c42c3f9900c1d25
#
_cell.length_a   1.000
_cell.length_b   1.000
_cell.length_c   1.000
_cell.angle_alpha   90.00
_cell.angle_beta   90.00
_cell.angle_gamma   90.00
#
_symmetry.space_group_name_H-M   'P 1'
#
loop_
_entity.id
_entity.type
_entity.pdbx_description
1 polymer ?
#
loop_
_entity_poly.entity_id
_entity_poly.type
_entity_poly.pdbx_seq_one_letter_code
_entity_poly.pdbx_strand_id
1 'polypeptide(L)'
;MPPITTRKLQTRTLTFAIDEDGSGKDVAVCLHGFPESRFSWRHQLPFLANRGWRAVAPDLRGYGETDRPAAVAAYRIEHLVDDTAAMFDALGARRRLLVAHDWGAVIAWAFAIRRTQPLDGLVIMNVPHPAILQRVLRRSPRQIARSWYVAFFQVPFLPEQALRARGARAVGQMFRGMAVDKTAFPDDVLAHYQANALRPGAMTAMLNYYRANFAALVRRSEPARIETPTLMIWGEEDAALGVELTEGYAPYVTDFTLRRLPGVSHWVQQEAPDRVNAALGEWLTERRIAPSA
;
A
#
# COMPACT_ATOMS: atom_id res chain seq x y z
N MET A 1 25.53 6.89 -3.45
CA MET A 1 24.36 6.36 -4.18
C MET A 1 23.77 7.48 -5.02
N PRO A 2 23.28 7.24 -6.23
CA PRO A 2 22.50 8.25 -6.91
C PRO A 2 21.27 8.60 -6.04
N PRO A 3 20.85 9.84 -5.99
CA PRO A 3 19.66 10.23 -5.24
C PRO A 3 18.41 9.63 -5.90
N ILE A 4 17.35 9.41 -5.09
CA ILE A 4 16.02 9.08 -5.59
C ILE A 4 15.64 10.08 -6.68
N THR A 5 15.24 9.59 -7.84
CA THR A 5 14.83 10.41 -8.98
C THR A 5 13.31 10.43 -9.11
N THR A 6 12.77 11.62 -9.33
CA THR A 6 11.33 11.81 -9.58
C THR A 6 11.08 12.03 -11.07
N ARG A 7 10.15 11.30 -11.65
CA ARG A 7 9.74 11.48 -13.05
C ARG A 7 8.29 11.04 -13.30
N LYS A 8 7.80 11.29 -14.49
CA LYS A 8 6.52 10.73 -14.97
C LYS A 8 6.77 9.41 -15.72
N LEU A 9 5.93 8.43 -15.45
CA LEU A 9 5.87 7.16 -16.16
C LEU A 9 4.57 7.10 -16.95
N GLN A 10 4.67 7.18 -18.27
CA GLN A 10 3.54 6.95 -19.16
C GLN A 10 3.27 5.45 -19.26
N THR A 11 2.05 5.04 -18.99
CA THR A 11 1.59 3.65 -19.14
C THR A 11 0.40 3.57 -20.10
N ARG A 12 -0.09 2.36 -20.39
CA ARG A 12 -1.32 2.18 -21.19
C ARG A 12 -2.59 2.65 -20.48
N THR A 13 -2.55 2.84 -19.17
CA THR A 13 -3.72 3.26 -18.37
C THR A 13 -3.68 4.76 -18.06
N LEU A 14 -2.61 5.23 -17.45
CA LEU A 14 -2.46 6.60 -16.94
C LEU A 14 -0.99 7.04 -17.01
N THR A 15 -0.77 8.33 -16.77
CA THR A 15 0.54 8.89 -16.46
C THR A 15 0.73 8.94 -14.94
N PHE A 16 1.70 8.19 -14.42
CA PHE A 16 2.04 8.15 -13.01
C PHE A 16 3.21 9.05 -12.68
N ALA A 17 3.13 9.78 -11.58
CA ALA A 17 4.30 10.37 -10.96
C ALA A 17 4.98 9.27 -10.12
N ILE A 18 6.27 9.05 -10.34
CA ILE A 18 7.04 8.02 -9.66
C ILE A 18 8.31 8.59 -9.03
N ASP A 19 8.70 8.00 -7.90
CA ASP A 19 10.06 8.08 -7.38
C ASP A 19 10.74 6.74 -7.65
N GLU A 20 11.97 6.78 -8.13
CA GLU A 20 12.74 5.57 -8.41
C GLU A 20 14.19 5.67 -7.94
N ASP A 21 14.76 4.52 -7.56
CA ASP A 21 16.16 4.33 -7.23
C ASP A 21 16.65 3.01 -7.82
N GLY A 22 17.90 2.95 -8.22
CA GLY A 22 18.47 1.81 -8.94
C GLY A 22 18.12 1.81 -10.42
N SER A 23 18.48 0.73 -11.10
CA SER A 23 18.32 0.59 -12.57
C SER A 23 18.11 -0.87 -12.96
N GLY A 24 17.79 -1.12 -14.24
CA GLY A 24 17.65 -2.47 -14.78
C GLY A 24 16.21 -2.92 -14.97
N LYS A 25 16.02 -4.21 -15.19
CA LYS A 25 14.72 -4.85 -15.50
C LYS A 25 14.18 -5.72 -14.36
N ASP A 26 14.89 -5.83 -13.27
CA ASP A 26 14.41 -6.53 -12.08
C ASP A 26 13.80 -5.46 -11.16
N VAL A 27 12.47 -5.37 -11.19
CA VAL A 27 11.72 -4.22 -10.71
C VAL A 27 10.98 -4.55 -9.42
N ALA A 28 11.17 -3.70 -8.41
CA ALA A 28 10.36 -3.68 -7.19
C ALA A 28 9.39 -2.49 -7.25
N VAL A 29 8.10 -2.75 -7.32
CA VAL A 29 7.06 -1.70 -7.26
C VAL A 29 6.51 -1.62 -5.84
N CYS A 30 6.55 -0.40 -5.27
CA CYS A 30 6.15 -0.12 -3.89
C CYS A 30 4.86 0.71 -3.88
N LEU A 31 3.72 0.10 -3.55
CA LEU A 31 2.39 0.72 -3.56
C LEU A 31 2.01 1.24 -2.18
N HIS A 32 1.81 2.53 -2.06
CA HIS A 32 1.38 3.20 -0.82
C HIS A 32 -0.15 3.09 -0.60
N GLY A 33 -0.64 3.63 0.52
CA GLY A 33 -2.05 3.66 0.85
C GLY A 33 -2.65 5.04 1.11
N PHE A 34 -3.74 5.06 1.89
CA PHE A 34 -4.46 6.26 2.28
C PHE A 34 -3.98 6.77 3.67
N PRO A 35 -3.75 8.05 3.85
CA PRO A 35 -3.69 9.14 2.87
C PRO A 35 -2.24 9.49 2.48
N GLU A 36 -1.47 8.50 2.10
CA GLU A 36 -0.04 8.57 1.81
C GLU A 36 0.27 9.13 0.40
N SER A 37 1.49 8.91 -0.05
CA SER A 37 2.01 9.17 -1.40
C SER A 37 3.25 8.30 -1.63
N ARG A 38 3.87 8.38 -2.82
CA ARG A 38 5.16 7.74 -3.11
C ARG A 38 6.25 8.04 -2.08
N PHE A 39 6.18 9.18 -1.39
CA PHE A 39 7.10 9.60 -0.34
C PHE A 39 7.15 8.64 0.86
N SER A 40 6.12 7.83 1.10
CA SER A 40 6.11 6.85 2.18
C SER A 40 7.20 5.78 2.04
N TRP A 41 7.72 5.59 0.82
CA TRP A 41 8.74 4.61 0.49
C TRP A 41 10.18 5.13 0.49
N ARG A 42 10.42 6.37 0.94
CA ARG A 42 11.74 7.05 0.94
C ARG A 42 12.85 6.26 1.62
N HIS A 43 12.52 5.34 2.53
CA HIS A 43 13.48 4.48 3.23
C HIS A 43 13.67 3.12 2.56
N GLN A 44 12.65 2.60 1.85
CA GLN A 44 12.69 1.30 1.20
C GLN A 44 13.28 1.37 -0.20
N LEU A 45 13.10 2.47 -0.93
CA LEU A 45 13.65 2.62 -2.28
C LEU A 45 15.19 2.46 -2.30
N PRO A 46 15.98 3.21 -1.49
CA PRO A 46 17.43 3.02 -1.48
C PRO A 46 17.84 1.65 -0.94
N PHE A 47 17.07 1.09 0.00
CA PHE A 47 17.34 -0.25 0.53
C PHE A 47 17.23 -1.34 -0.54
N LEU A 48 16.19 -1.29 -1.37
CA LEU A 48 15.97 -2.23 -2.47
C LEU A 48 16.97 -2.01 -3.61
N ALA A 49 17.26 -0.74 -3.93
CA ALA A 49 18.26 -0.39 -4.94
C ALA A 49 19.66 -0.92 -4.59
N ASN A 50 20.07 -0.85 -3.33
CA ASN A 50 21.32 -1.43 -2.84
C ASN A 50 21.38 -2.95 -2.94
N ARG A 51 20.25 -3.60 -3.15
CA ARG A 51 20.13 -5.04 -3.40
C ARG A 51 19.98 -5.40 -4.89
N GLY A 52 20.20 -4.40 -5.77
CA GLY A 52 20.18 -4.58 -7.22
C GLY A 52 18.79 -4.47 -7.85
N TRP A 53 17.74 -4.19 -7.08
CA TRP A 53 16.42 -3.92 -7.64
C TRP A 53 16.34 -2.50 -8.21
N ARG A 54 15.65 -2.34 -9.31
CA ARG A 54 15.10 -1.04 -9.69
C ARG A 54 13.82 -0.82 -8.87
N ALA A 55 13.94 -0.04 -7.80
CA ALA A 55 12.85 0.22 -6.87
C ALA A 55 12.04 1.44 -7.34
N VAL A 56 10.73 1.28 -7.45
CA VAL A 56 9.82 2.29 -8.00
C VAL A 56 8.61 2.45 -7.08
N ALA A 57 8.37 3.67 -6.63
CA ALA A 57 7.18 4.05 -5.86
C ALA A 57 6.32 5.02 -6.69
N PRO A 58 5.14 4.64 -7.15
CA PRO A 58 4.20 5.55 -7.77
C PRO A 58 3.39 6.33 -6.74
N ASP A 59 2.98 7.56 -7.07
CA ASP A 59 1.71 8.06 -6.56
C ASP A 59 0.61 7.25 -7.22
N LEU A 60 -0.25 6.61 -6.44
CA LEU A 60 -1.35 5.81 -6.97
C LEU A 60 -2.35 6.68 -7.76
N ARG A 61 -3.22 6.06 -8.57
CA ARG A 61 -4.31 6.73 -9.30
C ARG A 61 -5.02 7.77 -8.42
N GLY A 62 -5.03 9.02 -8.87
CA GLY A 62 -5.68 10.12 -8.14
C GLY A 62 -4.89 10.73 -6.98
N TYR A 63 -3.73 10.17 -6.63
CA TYR A 63 -2.83 10.72 -5.63
C TYR A 63 -1.77 11.63 -6.27
N GLY A 64 -1.23 12.53 -5.47
CA GLY A 64 -0.10 13.37 -5.82
C GLY A 64 -0.22 14.03 -7.20
N GLU A 65 0.72 13.72 -8.08
CA GLU A 65 0.78 14.24 -9.46
C GLU A 65 0.38 13.21 -10.53
N THR A 66 -0.09 12.04 -10.12
CA THR A 66 -0.66 11.04 -11.02
C THR A 66 -2.02 11.48 -11.54
N ASP A 67 -2.37 11.05 -12.74
CA ASP A 67 -3.66 11.31 -13.37
C ASP A 67 -4.82 10.96 -12.42
N ARG A 68 -5.85 11.83 -12.47
CA ARG A 68 -6.96 11.79 -11.51
C ARG A 68 -8.30 11.74 -12.22
N PRO A 69 -8.79 10.54 -12.61
CA PRO A 69 -10.11 10.38 -13.18
C PRO A 69 -11.21 10.87 -12.21
N ALA A 70 -12.23 11.55 -12.74
CA ALA A 70 -13.30 12.11 -11.90
C ALA A 70 -14.32 11.06 -11.45
N ALA A 71 -14.60 10.04 -12.26
CA ALA A 71 -15.63 9.05 -12.02
C ALA A 71 -15.25 8.09 -10.87
N VAL A 72 -16.15 7.87 -9.91
CA VAL A 72 -15.97 6.89 -8.82
C VAL A 72 -15.63 5.51 -9.37
N ALA A 73 -16.31 5.07 -10.42
CA ALA A 73 -16.09 3.75 -11.03
C ALA A 73 -14.64 3.54 -11.55
N ALA A 74 -13.92 4.61 -11.86
CA ALA A 74 -12.53 4.53 -12.28
C ALA A 74 -11.58 4.05 -11.16
N TYR A 75 -12.04 4.00 -9.92
CA TYR A 75 -11.28 3.55 -8.75
C TYR A 75 -11.64 2.13 -8.29
N ARG A 76 -12.39 1.37 -9.11
CA ARG A 76 -12.65 -0.05 -8.85
C ARG A 76 -11.36 -0.83 -8.86
N ILE A 77 -11.30 -1.88 -8.05
CA ILE A 77 -10.10 -2.69 -7.83
C ILE A 77 -9.52 -3.25 -9.15
N GLU A 78 -10.38 -3.52 -10.14
CA GLU A 78 -9.96 -3.97 -11.47
C GLU A 78 -9.01 -2.98 -12.14
N HIS A 79 -9.36 -1.69 -12.12
CA HIS A 79 -8.54 -0.62 -12.71
C HIS A 79 -7.24 -0.41 -11.94
N LEU A 80 -7.28 -0.54 -10.60
CA LEU A 80 -6.09 -0.38 -9.75
C LEU A 80 -5.09 -1.53 -9.95
N VAL A 81 -5.58 -2.74 -10.12
CA VAL A 81 -4.78 -3.92 -10.48
C VAL A 81 -4.17 -3.76 -11.88
N ASP A 82 -4.96 -3.26 -12.83
CA ASP A 82 -4.54 -3.00 -14.21
C ASP A 82 -3.46 -1.92 -14.31
N ASP A 83 -3.55 -0.88 -13.46
CA ASP A 83 -2.51 0.13 -13.30
C ASP A 83 -1.17 -0.48 -12.86
N THR A 84 -1.21 -1.40 -11.89
CA THR A 84 0.00 -2.08 -11.38
C THR A 84 0.63 -2.94 -12.49
N ALA A 85 -0.18 -3.68 -13.25
CA ALA A 85 0.30 -4.44 -14.39
C ALA A 85 0.92 -3.54 -15.47
N ALA A 86 0.23 -2.44 -15.80
CA ALA A 86 0.70 -1.47 -16.79
C ALA A 86 2.01 -0.79 -16.37
N MET A 87 2.25 -0.58 -15.08
CA MET A 87 3.53 -0.07 -14.58
C MET A 87 4.66 -1.08 -14.79
N PHE A 88 4.46 -2.36 -14.45
CA PHE A 88 5.46 -3.40 -14.72
C PHE A 88 5.78 -3.53 -16.21
N ASP A 89 4.77 -3.45 -17.08
CA ASP A 89 4.94 -3.49 -18.53
C ASP A 89 5.75 -2.28 -19.03
N ALA A 90 5.39 -1.06 -18.59
CA ALA A 90 6.07 0.17 -19.00
C ALA A 90 7.53 0.25 -18.49
N LEU A 91 7.83 -0.41 -17.37
CA LEU A 91 9.18 -0.53 -16.82
C LEU A 91 10.00 -1.65 -17.48
N GLY A 92 9.36 -2.47 -18.33
CA GLY A 92 10.00 -3.63 -18.98
C GLY A 92 10.45 -4.68 -17.95
N ALA A 93 9.65 -4.88 -16.89
CA ALA A 93 10.03 -5.73 -15.77
C ALA A 93 10.19 -7.20 -16.18
N ARG A 94 11.40 -7.74 -16.01
CA ARG A 94 11.72 -9.16 -16.18
C ARG A 94 11.38 -9.94 -14.92
N ARG A 95 11.89 -9.48 -13.77
CA ARG A 95 11.50 -9.95 -12.43
C ARG A 95 10.65 -8.92 -11.76
N ARG A 96 9.69 -9.36 -10.94
CA ARG A 96 8.69 -8.51 -10.33
C ARG A 96 8.57 -8.79 -8.83
N LEU A 97 8.99 -7.81 -8.03
CA LEU A 97 8.73 -7.77 -6.59
C LEU A 97 7.62 -6.74 -6.34
N LEU A 98 6.54 -7.14 -5.71
CA LEU A 98 5.45 -6.23 -5.35
C LEU A 98 5.44 -6.01 -3.84
N VAL A 99 5.71 -4.77 -3.42
CA VAL A 99 5.74 -4.33 -2.02
C VAL A 99 4.60 -3.37 -1.78
N ALA A 100 3.81 -3.55 -0.73
CA ALA A 100 2.59 -2.78 -0.62
C ALA A 100 2.12 -2.57 0.82
N HIS A 101 1.52 -1.40 1.05
CA HIS A 101 0.95 -0.99 2.32
C HIS A 101 -0.47 -0.45 2.14
N ASP A 102 -1.37 -0.66 3.10
CA ASP A 102 -2.75 -0.16 3.16
C ASP A 102 -3.52 -0.40 1.84
N TRP A 103 -4.06 0.62 1.15
CA TRP A 103 -4.73 0.43 -0.16
C TRP A 103 -3.82 -0.20 -1.21
N GLY A 104 -2.53 0.12 -1.19
CA GLY A 104 -1.55 -0.58 -2.02
C GLY A 104 -1.54 -2.08 -1.76
N ALA A 105 -1.66 -2.50 -0.50
CA ALA A 105 -1.72 -3.92 -0.13
C ALA A 105 -3.06 -4.58 -0.53
N VAL A 106 -4.19 -3.84 -0.48
CA VAL A 106 -5.47 -4.32 -1.06
C VAL A 106 -5.31 -4.61 -2.56
N ILE A 107 -4.64 -3.71 -3.29
CA ILE A 107 -4.34 -3.88 -4.72
C ILE A 107 -3.43 -5.09 -4.93
N ALA A 108 -2.37 -5.22 -4.14
CA ALA A 108 -1.37 -6.28 -4.26
C ALA A 108 -1.98 -7.67 -3.97
N TRP A 109 -2.85 -7.80 -2.96
CA TRP A 109 -3.64 -9.01 -2.74
C TRP A 109 -4.51 -9.35 -3.95
N ALA A 110 -5.25 -8.37 -4.49
CA ALA A 110 -6.10 -8.59 -5.65
C ALA A 110 -5.29 -8.97 -6.89
N PHE A 111 -4.11 -8.37 -7.09
CA PHE A 111 -3.18 -8.69 -8.17
C PHE A 111 -2.72 -10.14 -8.11
N ALA A 112 -2.30 -10.61 -6.94
CA ALA A 112 -1.83 -11.97 -6.73
C ALA A 112 -2.96 -13.01 -6.82
N ILE A 113 -4.12 -12.75 -6.21
CA ILE A 113 -5.32 -13.62 -6.27
C ILE A 113 -5.78 -13.81 -7.72
N ARG A 114 -5.76 -12.76 -8.52
CA ARG A 114 -6.17 -12.80 -9.94
C ARG A 114 -5.08 -13.36 -10.86
N ARG A 115 -3.88 -13.59 -10.33
CA ARG A 115 -2.72 -14.03 -11.13
C ARG A 115 -2.47 -13.12 -12.34
N THR A 116 -2.62 -11.81 -12.14
CA THR A 116 -2.59 -10.81 -13.22
C THR A 116 -1.29 -10.86 -14.02
N GLN A 117 -0.16 -10.96 -13.33
CA GLN A 117 1.16 -11.28 -13.89
C GLN A 117 1.96 -12.10 -12.88
N PRO A 118 2.95 -12.91 -13.31
CA PRO A 118 3.85 -13.60 -12.40
C PRO A 118 4.60 -12.62 -11.50
N LEU A 119 4.67 -12.94 -10.21
CA LEU A 119 5.46 -12.23 -9.22
C LEU A 119 6.54 -13.17 -8.67
N ASP A 120 7.77 -12.68 -8.51
CA ASP A 120 8.84 -13.37 -7.82
C ASP A 120 8.68 -13.32 -6.29
N GLY A 121 8.04 -12.27 -5.79
CA GLY A 121 7.70 -12.10 -4.39
C GLY A 121 6.60 -11.07 -4.16
N LEU A 122 5.87 -11.27 -3.08
CA LEU A 122 4.81 -10.37 -2.61
C LEU A 122 5.08 -9.96 -1.17
N VAL A 123 5.12 -8.66 -0.91
CA VAL A 123 5.32 -8.11 0.44
C VAL A 123 4.12 -7.23 0.80
N ILE A 124 3.48 -7.59 1.90
CA ILE A 124 2.27 -6.94 2.39
C ILE A 124 2.54 -6.34 3.77
N MET A 125 2.17 -5.10 3.96
CA MET A 125 2.28 -4.41 5.24
C MET A 125 0.91 -3.98 5.74
N ASN A 126 0.58 -4.42 6.96
CA ASN A 126 -0.61 -4.05 7.74
C ASN A 126 -1.96 -4.11 6.98
N VAL A 127 -2.17 -5.09 6.10
CA VAL A 127 -3.49 -5.35 5.51
C VAL A 127 -3.69 -6.85 5.34
N PRO A 128 -4.78 -7.42 5.87
CA PRO A 128 -5.01 -8.84 5.77
C PRO A 128 -5.46 -9.27 4.37
N HIS A 129 -5.29 -10.54 4.07
CA HIS A 129 -5.94 -11.18 2.93
C HIS A 129 -7.48 -10.97 3.01
N PRO A 130 -8.18 -10.67 1.90
CA PRO A 130 -9.61 -10.31 1.94
C PRO A 130 -10.50 -11.36 2.59
N ALA A 131 -10.22 -12.66 2.44
CA ALA A 131 -10.97 -13.71 3.11
C ALA A 131 -10.76 -13.71 4.64
N ILE A 132 -9.57 -13.35 5.12
CA ILE A 132 -9.28 -13.18 6.55
C ILE A 132 -10.07 -12.00 7.11
N LEU A 133 -10.02 -10.85 6.43
CA LEU A 133 -10.78 -9.65 6.81
C LEU A 133 -12.27 -9.97 6.93
N GLN A 134 -12.86 -10.61 5.92
CA GLN A 134 -14.27 -11.00 5.92
C GLN A 134 -14.61 -11.97 7.06
N ARG A 135 -13.72 -12.93 7.34
CA ARG A 135 -13.88 -13.88 8.47
C ARG A 135 -13.91 -13.15 9.81
N VAL A 136 -12.97 -12.21 10.02
CA VAL A 136 -12.85 -11.47 11.28
C VAL A 136 -14.00 -10.47 11.44
N LEU A 137 -14.38 -9.73 10.40
CA LEU A 137 -15.52 -8.81 10.45
C LEU A 137 -16.84 -9.48 10.84
N ARG A 138 -17.01 -10.79 10.56
CA ARG A 138 -18.23 -11.53 11.00
C ARG A 138 -18.20 -11.93 12.46
N ARG A 139 -17.04 -11.89 13.14
CA ARG A 139 -16.84 -12.45 14.47
C ARG A 139 -16.34 -11.44 15.50
N SER A 140 -15.80 -10.30 15.05
CA SER A 140 -15.17 -9.30 15.92
C SER A 140 -15.90 -7.97 15.89
N PRO A 141 -16.79 -7.68 16.84
CA PRO A 141 -17.39 -6.35 17.01
C PRO A 141 -16.33 -5.24 17.14
N ARG A 142 -15.19 -5.59 17.79
CA ARG A 142 -14.06 -4.66 17.94
C ARG A 142 -13.48 -4.25 16.58
N GLN A 143 -13.29 -5.19 15.64
CA GLN A 143 -12.79 -4.86 14.30
C GLN A 143 -13.83 -4.06 13.50
N ILE A 144 -15.13 -4.37 13.64
CA ILE A 144 -16.20 -3.58 13.01
C ILE A 144 -16.13 -2.13 13.53
N ALA A 145 -16.01 -1.95 14.85
CA ALA A 145 -15.89 -0.63 15.44
C ALA A 145 -14.66 0.15 14.95
N ARG A 146 -13.50 -0.51 14.81
CA ARG A 146 -12.27 0.08 14.24
C ARG A 146 -12.44 0.52 12.78
N SER A 147 -13.32 -0.14 12.03
CA SER A 147 -13.57 0.11 10.60
C SER A 147 -14.67 1.16 10.35
N TRP A 148 -15.13 1.90 11.37
CA TRP A 148 -16.21 2.88 11.28
C TRP A 148 -16.01 3.93 10.17
N TYR A 149 -14.76 4.33 9.94
CA TYR A 149 -14.39 5.33 8.94
C TYR A 149 -14.73 4.90 7.51
N VAL A 150 -14.76 3.60 7.23
CA VAL A 150 -15.13 3.06 5.91
C VAL A 150 -16.58 3.43 5.57
N ALA A 151 -17.49 3.34 6.56
CA ALA A 151 -18.87 3.77 6.41
C ALA A 151 -18.98 5.31 6.31
N PHE A 152 -18.24 6.04 7.13
CA PHE A 152 -18.19 7.51 7.08
C PHE A 152 -17.75 8.01 5.69
N PHE A 153 -16.78 7.37 5.05
CA PHE A 153 -16.28 7.75 3.73
C PHE A 153 -17.29 7.52 2.59
N GLN A 154 -18.39 6.80 2.84
CA GLN A 154 -19.48 6.67 1.85
C GLN A 154 -20.34 7.92 1.77
N VAL A 155 -20.34 8.77 2.80
CA VAL A 155 -21.15 10.00 2.83
C VAL A 155 -20.59 10.99 1.81
N PRO A 156 -21.44 11.58 0.93
CA PRO A 156 -20.98 12.58 -0.02
C PRO A 156 -20.53 13.87 0.66
N PHE A 157 -19.46 14.49 0.17
CA PHE A 157 -18.92 15.81 0.51
C PHE A 157 -18.42 15.99 1.95
N LEU A 158 -19.06 15.40 2.95
CA LEU A 158 -18.75 15.61 4.36
C LEU A 158 -17.33 15.12 4.73
N PRO A 159 -16.89 13.91 4.35
CA PRO A 159 -15.52 13.45 4.61
C PRO A 159 -14.46 14.32 3.94
N GLU A 160 -14.70 14.76 2.69
CA GLU A 160 -13.79 15.66 1.99
C GLU A 160 -13.60 16.98 2.73
N GLN A 161 -14.70 17.58 3.20
CA GLN A 161 -14.67 18.82 3.95
C GLN A 161 -13.95 18.64 5.30
N ALA A 162 -14.29 17.59 6.05
CA ALA A 162 -13.67 17.28 7.34
C ALA A 162 -12.17 17.06 7.22
N LEU A 163 -11.73 16.28 6.23
CA LEU A 163 -10.31 15.92 6.04
C LEU A 163 -9.49 17.10 5.47
N ARG A 164 -10.10 18.00 4.69
CA ARG A 164 -9.42 19.18 4.13
C ARG A 164 -9.45 20.40 5.05
N ALA A 165 -10.31 20.39 6.07
CA ALA A 165 -10.45 21.53 6.98
C ALA A 165 -9.12 21.89 7.65
N ARG A 166 -8.94 23.19 7.91
CA ARG A 166 -7.77 23.74 8.61
C ARG A 166 -6.44 23.27 8.01
N GLY A 167 -6.31 23.32 6.67
CA GLY A 167 -5.09 22.91 5.98
C GLY A 167 -4.84 21.40 6.04
N ALA A 168 -5.91 20.59 5.97
CA ALA A 168 -5.86 19.13 6.10
C ALA A 168 -5.22 18.64 7.41
N ARG A 169 -5.43 19.38 8.50
CA ARG A 169 -4.91 19.02 9.84
C ARG A 169 -5.28 17.61 10.26
N ALA A 170 -6.48 17.13 9.90
CA ALA A 170 -6.93 15.77 10.20
C ALA A 170 -6.02 14.70 9.56
N VAL A 171 -5.51 14.94 8.35
CA VAL A 171 -4.54 14.05 7.68
C VAL A 171 -3.26 13.95 8.50
N GLY A 172 -2.66 15.08 8.92
CA GLY A 172 -1.48 15.04 9.79
C GLY A 172 -1.74 14.34 11.12
N GLN A 173 -2.94 14.53 11.70
CA GLN A 173 -3.33 13.87 12.95
C GLN A 173 -3.50 12.36 12.79
N MET A 174 -3.91 11.84 11.62
CA MET A 174 -3.96 10.40 11.35
C MET A 174 -2.57 9.77 11.50
N PHE A 175 -1.55 10.36 10.89
CA PHE A 175 -0.19 9.85 11.01
C PHE A 175 0.33 9.91 12.44
N ARG A 176 0.45 11.11 12.98
CA ARG A 176 1.02 11.30 14.32
C ARG A 176 0.16 10.72 15.45
N GLY A 177 -1.17 10.70 15.27
CA GLY A 177 -2.09 10.19 16.27
C GLY A 177 -2.11 8.67 16.37
N MET A 178 -1.92 7.97 15.24
CA MET A 178 -1.84 6.50 15.22
C MET A 178 -0.44 5.97 15.51
N ALA A 179 0.62 6.74 15.22
CA ALA A 179 2.00 6.32 15.46
C ALA A 179 2.28 6.10 16.95
N VAL A 180 3.02 5.05 17.28
CA VAL A 180 3.62 4.83 18.60
C VAL A 180 4.80 5.78 18.74
N ASP A 181 5.75 5.70 17.80
CA ASP A 181 6.83 6.68 17.70
C ASP A 181 6.41 7.91 16.88
N LYS A 182 5.99 8.93 17.58
CA LYS A 182 5.53 10.18 16.96
C LYS A 182 6.68 10.98 16.30
N THR A 183 7.91 10.69 16.64
CA THR A 183 9.09 11.36 16.07
C THR A 183 9.33 10.96 14.61
N ALA A 184 8.80 9.81 14.17
CA ALA A 184 8.81 9.37 12.78
C ALA A 184 8.00 10.30 11.84
N PHE A 185 7.15 11.17 12.42
CA PHE A 185 6.27 12.08 11.67
C PHE A 185 6.51 13.55 12.12
N PRO A 186 7.68 14.13 11.83
CA PRO A 186 7.95 15.55 12.08
C PRO A 186 7.08 16.43 11.19
N ASP A 187 7.05 17.73 11.47
CA ASP A 187 6.10 18.66 10.84
C ASP A 187 6.27 18.79 9.32
N ASP A 188 7.49 18.67 8.80
CA ASP A 188 7.77 18.68 7.36
C ASP A 188 7.20 17.44 6.64
N VAL A 189 7.30 16.25 7.25
CA VAL A 189 6.66 15.02 6.76
C VAL A 189 5.13 15.15 6.75
N LEU A 190 4.55 15.70 7.83
CA LEU A 190 3.11 15.94 7.89
C LEU A 190 2.67 16.97 6.84
N ALA A 191 3.42 18.06 6.69
CA ALA A 191 3.14 19.09 5.69
C ALA A 191 3.14 18.55 4.27
N HIS A 192 4.03 17.58 3.95
CA HIS A 192 4.05 16.90 2.67
C HIS A 192 2.72 16.17 2.38
N TYR A 193 2.21 15.37 3.33
CA TYR A 193 0.95 14.65 3.15
C TYR A 193 -0.27 15.58 3.13
N GLN A 194 -0.26 16.62 3.96
CA GLN A 194 -1.30 17.65 3.96
C GLN A 194 -1.36 18.39 2.62
N ALA A 195 -0.23 18.77 2.06
CA ALA A 195 -0.15 19.42 0.76
C ALA A 195 -0.72 18.52 -0.36
N ASN A 196 -0.41 17.22 -0.35
CA ASN A 196 -0.98 16.26 -1.29
C ASN A 196 -2.51 16.12 -1.15
N ALA A 197 -3.02 16.09 0.07
CA ALA A 197 -4.45 16.00 0.36
C ALA A 197 -5.22 17.26 -0.07
N LEU A 198 -4.56 18.42 -0.09
CA LEU A 198 -5.15 19.71 -0.48
C LEU A 198 -5.15 19.95 -1.99
N ARG A 199 -4.43 19.16 -2.79
CA ARG A 199 -4.45 19.30 -4.25
C ARG A 199 -5.89 19.24 -4.78
N PRO A 200 -6.24 19.99 -5.85
CA PRO A 200 -7.59 19.97 -6.40
C PRO A 200 -8.07 18.55 -6.73
N GLY A 201 -9.22 18.14 -6.17
CA GLY A 201 -9.83 16.82 -6.38
C GLY A 201 -9.11 15.64 -5.70
N ALA A 202 -7.96 15.82 -5.07
CA ALA A 202 -7.17 14.72 -4.50
C ALA A 202 -7.93 13.98 -3.40
N MET A 203 -8.51 14.69 -2.44
CA MET A 203 -9.25 14.05 -1.34
C MET A 203 -10.43 13.22 -1.85
N THR A 204 -11.20 13.72 -2.80
CA THR A 204 -12.30 12.96 -3.42
C THR A 204 -11.78 11.70 -4.12
N ALA A 205 -10.66 11.82 -4.86
CA ALA A 205 -10.03 10.68 -5.51
C ALA A 205 -9.57 9.61 -4.50
N MET A 206 -8.94 10.02 -3.40
CA MET A 206 -8.53 9.14 -2.30
C MET A 206 -9.74 8.41 -1.69
N LEU A 207 -10.85 9.12 -1.44
CA LEU A 207 -12.07 8.54 -0.89
C LEU A 207 -12.79 7.62 -1.89
N ASN A 208 -12.62 7.82 -3.18
CA ASN A 208 -13.21 6.98 -4.22
C ASN A 208 -12.68 5.54 -4.19
N TYR A 209 -11.50 5.27 -3.63
CA TYR A 209 -11.03 3.90 -3.36
C TYR A 209 -12.01 3.15 -2.45
N TYR A 210 -12.46 3.80 -1.40
CA TYR A 210 -13.45 3.23 -0.47
C TYR A 210 -14.85 3.14 -1.10
N ARG A 211 -15.29 4.17 -1.81
CA ARG A 211 -16.62 4.24 -2.44
C ARG A 211 -16.78 3.21 -3.55
N ALA A 212 -15.79 3.11 -4.44
CA ALA A 212 -15.84 2.19 -5.57
C ALA A 212 -15.81 0.72 -5.18
N ASN A 213 -15.21 0.40 -4.00
CA ASN A 213 -14.94 -0.97 -3.59
C ASN A 213 -15.72 -1.41 -2.33
N PHE A 214 -16.61 -0.58 -1.80
CA PHE A 214 -17.37 -0.88 -0.59
C PHE A 214 -18.14 -2.20 -0.69
N ALA A 215 -18.83 -2.43 -1.80
CA ALA A 215 -19.59 -3.66 -2.03
C ALA A 215 -18.70 -4.92 -2.06
N ALA A 216 -17.45 -4.79 -2.51
CA ALA A 216 -16.50 -5.90 -2.54
C ALA A 216 -16.04 -6.31 -1.14
N LEU A 217 -15.98 -5.38 -0.18
CA LEU A 217 -15.61 -5.67 1.21
C LEU A 217 -16.63 -6.58 1.90
N VAL A 218 -17.90 -6.48 1.52
CA VAL A 218 -19.01 -7.25 2.14
C VAL A 218 -19.40 -8.48 1.33
N ARG A 219 -19.02 -8.56 0.06
CA ARG A 219 -19.35 -9.66 -0.84
C ARG A 219 -18.45 -10.87 -0.55
N ARG A 220 -19.10 -12.05 -0.42
CA ARG A 220 -18.38 -13.31 -0.25
C ARG A 220 -17.54 -13.61 -1.49
N SER A 221 -16.23 -13.80 -1.32
CA SER A 221 -15.33 -14.28 -2.37
C SER A 221 -14.66 -15.58 -1.91
N GLU A 222 -14.51 -16.52 -2.81
CA GLU A 222 -13.62 -17.66 -2.64
C GLU A 222 -12.34 -17.35 -3.41
N PRO A 223 -11.33 -16.79 -2.74
CA PRO A 223 -10.12 -16.39 -3.41
C PRO A 223 -9.31 -17.60 -3.83
N ALA A 224 -8.73 -17.54 -5.02
CA ALA A 224 -7.74 -18.51 -5.46
C ALA A 224 -6.53 -18.50 -4.50
N ARG A 225 -5.95 -19.67 -4.29
CA ARG A 225 -4.74 -19.82 -3.49
C ARG A 225 -3.57 -19.12 -4.19
N ILE A 226 -2.80 -18.35 -3.43
CA ILE A 226 -1.62 -17.62 -3.90
C ILE A 226 -0.41 -18.53 -3.78
N GLU A 227 0.27 -18.75 -4.90
CA GLU A 227 1.50 -19.57 -4.98
C GLU A 227 2.77 -18.72 -4.80
N THR A 228 2.67 -17.41 -5.05
CA THR A 228 3.79 -16.48 -4.90
C THR A 228 4.28 -16.46 -3.45
N PRO A 229 5.60 -16.61 -3.20
CA PRO A 229 6.17 -16.41 -1.87
C PRO A 229 5.73 -15.05 -1.31
N THR A 230 5.15 -15.07 -0.12
CA THR A 230 4.52 -13.88 0.47
C THR A 230 5.08 -13.59 1.85
N LEU A 231 5.60 -12.39 2.03
CA LEU A 231 5.97 -11.82 3.33
C LEU A 231 4.86 -10.89 3.82
N MET A 232 4.40 -11.09 5.03
CA MET A 232 3.59 -10.11 5.75
C MET A 232 4.39 -9.49 6.89
N ILE A 233 4.48 -8.15 6.90
CA ILE A 233 5.04 -7.39 8.01
C ILE A 233 3.87 -6.67 8.69
N TRP A 234 3.77 -6.80 10.01
CA TRP A 234 2.62 -6.28 10.75
C TRP A 234 3.03 -5.54 12.02
N GLY A 235 2.66 -4.26 12.11
CA GLY A 235 2.77 -3.49 13.35
C GLY A 235 1.65 -3.88 14.32
N GLU A 236 2.01 -4.35 15.50
CA GLU A 236 1.04 -4.91 16.47
C GLU A 236 0.14 -3.84 17.09
N GLU A 237 0.59 -2.57 17.09
CA GLU A 237 -0.15 -1.44 17.66
C GLU A 237 -1.02 -0.72 16.61
N ASP A 238 -1.38 -1.42 15.53
CA ASP A 238 -2.29 -0.89 14.51
C ASP A 238 -3.67 -0.59 15.11
N ALA A 239 -4.06 0.70 15.12
CA ALA A 239 -5.33 1.14 15.66
C ALA A 239 -6.53 0.81 14.75
N ALA A 240 -6.29 0.62 13.44
CA ALA A 240 -7.33 0.33 12.46
C ALA A 240 -7.54 -1.17 12.24
N LEU A 241 -6.46 -1.96 12.26
CA LEU A 241 -6.46 -3.37 11.90
C LEU A 241 -5.81 -4.20 13.02
N GLY A 242 -6.61 -5.03 13.68
CA GLY A 242 -6.18 -5.81 14.82
C GLY A 242 -5.24 -6.97 14.47
N VAL A 243 -4.39 -7.36 15.42
CA VAL A 243 -3.40 -8.44 15.25
C VAL A 243 -4.05 -9.80 14.94
N GLU A 244 -5.30 -10.01 15.30
CA GLU A 244 -6.09 -11.20 14.96
C GLU A 244 -6.25 -11.42 13.44
N LEU A 245 -6.01 -10.37 12.66
CA LEU A 245 -6.01 -10.41 11.20
C LEU A 245 -4.74 -11.04 10.60
N THR A 246 -3.75 -11.37 11.42
CA THR A 246 -2.51 -12.03 10.98
C THR A 246 -2.59 -13.55 11.00
N GLU A 247 -3.74 -14.14 11.33
CA GLU A 247 -3.89 -15.58 11.59
C GLU A 247 -4.68 -16.31 10.49
N GLY A 248 -4.36 -17.59 10.25
CA GLY A 248 -5.14 -18.48 9.40
C GLY A 248 -4.89 -18.33 7.90
N TYR A 249 -3.65 -18.10 7.49
CA TYR A 249 -3.26 -17.89 6.08
C TYR A 249 -3.05 -19.19 5.29
N ALA A 250 -2.79 -20.32 5.94
CA ALA A 250 -2.45 -21.59 5.26
C ALA A 250 -3.41 -22.02 4.13
N PRO A 251 -4.74 -21.78 4.18
CA PRO A 251 -5.63 -22.10 3.08
C PRO A 251 -5.47 -21.19 1.86
N TYR A 252 -4.92 -19.99 2.04
CA TYR A 252 -4.93 -18.92 1.05
C TYR A 252 -3.57 -18.62 0.42
N VAL A 253 -2.47 -18.94 1.11
CA VAL A 253 -1.11 -18.66 0.65
C VAL A 253 -0.25 -19.89 0.91
N THR A 254 0.43 -20.38 -0.14
CA THR A 254 1.25 -21.60 -0.06
C THR A 254 2.53 -21.38 0.73
N ASP A 255 3.29 -20.35 0.39
CA ASP A 255 4.52 -19.94 1.07
C ASP A 255 4.31 -18.60 1.75
N PHE A 256 3.97 -18.64 3.04
CA PHE A 256 3.64 -17.47 3.85
C PHE A 256 4.61 -17.29 5.00
N THR A 257 5.21 -16.12 5.06
CA THR A 257 6.07 -15.67 6.16
C THR A 257 5.43 -14.48 6.86
N LEU A 258 5.31 -14.54 8.19
CA LEU A 258 4.82 -13.44 9.03
C LEU A 258 5.97 -12.87 9.87
N ARG A 259 6.12 -11.56 9.87
CA ARG A 259 7.00 -10.80 10.77
C ARG A 259 6.16 -9.76 11.51
N ARG A 260 5.92 -9.99 12.81
CA ARG A 260 5.24 -9.01 13.66
C ARG A 260 6.25 -8.05 14.26
N LEU A 261 5.88 -6.79 14.34
CA LEU A 261 6.70 -5.70 14.88
C LEU A 261 6.02 -5.14 16.13
N PRO A 262 6.37 -5.63 17.33
CA PRO A 262 5.85 -5.07 18.58
C PRO A 262 6.24 -3.60 18.74
N GLY A 263 5.32 -2.79 19.27
CA GLY A 263 5.54 -1.36 19.50
C GLY A 263 5.59 -0.52 18.21
N VAL A 264 4.99 -1.00 17.11
CA VAL A 264 4.91 -0.30 15.83
C VAL A 264 3.45 -0.23 15.40
N SER A 265 3.04 0.93 14.89
CA SER A 265 1.66 1.19 14.46
C SER A 265 1.38 0.70 13.03
N HIS A 266 0.30 1.23 12.46
CA HIS A 266 -0.09 1.02 11.06
C HIS A 266 0.99 1.42 10.05
N TRP A 267 1.74 2.49 10.32
CA TRP A 267 2.68 3.13 9.39
C TRP A 267 4.06 2.45 9.39
N VAL A 268 4.12 1.12 9.38
CA VAL A 268 5.32 0.33 9.67
C VAL A 268 6.55 0.74 8.87
N GLN A 269 6.40 1.01 7.55
CA GLN A 269 7.51 1.34 6.65
C GLN A 269 8.11 2.73 6.91
N GLN A 270 7.35 3.59 7.59
CA GLN A 270 7.77 4.95 7.94
C GLN A 270 8.19 5.07 9.40
N GLU A 271 7.49 4.37 10.30
CA GLU A 271 7.70 4.43 11.75
C GLU A 271 8.90 3.56 12.19
N ALA A 272 9.09 2.41 11.55
CA ALA A 272 10.17 1.48 11.88
C ALA A 272 10.94 1.02 10.64
N PRO A 273 11.50 1.96 9.83
CA PRO A 273 12.07 1.63 8.52
C PRO A 273 13.20 0.61 8.61
N ASP A 274 14.06 0.69 9.61
CA ASP A 274 15.18 -0.25 9.77
C ASP A 274 14.72 -1.66 10.08
N ARG A 275 13.69 -1.82 10.92
CA ARG A 275 13.09 -3.12 11.24
C ARG A 275 12.37 -3.72 10.03
N VAL A 276 11.66 -2.90 9.27
CA VAL A 276 11.00 -3.30 8.02
C VAL A 276 12.03 -3.72 6.98
N ASN A 277 13.09 -2.94 6.80
CA ASN A 277 14.16 -3.23 5.85
C ASN A 277 14.91 -4.51 6.23
N ALA A 278 15.19 -4.73 7.52
CA ALA A 278 15.81 -5.97 8.01
C ALA A 278 14.92 -7.19 7.70
N ALA A 279 13.64 -7.15 8.09
CA ALA A 279 12.70 -8.24 7.83
C ALA A 279 12.54 -8.54 6.33
N LEU A 280 12.48 -7.50 5.50
CA LEU A 280 12.42 -7.64 4.04
C LEU A 280 13.71 -8.26 3.48
N GLY A 281 14.87 -7.78 3.93
CA GLY A 281 16.18 -8.28 3.45
C GLY A 281 16.45 -9.73 3.85
N GLU A 282 16.13 -10.11 5.07
CA GLU A 282 16.20 -11.49 5.56
C GLU A 282 15.33 -12.41 4.72
N TRP A 283 14.07 -12.04 4.52
CA TRP A 283 13.12 -12.84 3.74
C TRP A 283 13.54 -13.00 2.27
N LEU A 284 13.99 -11.91 1.62
CA LEU A 284 14.51 -11.97 0.25
C LEU A 284 15.67 -12.96 0.14
N THR A 285 16.57 -12.97 1.13
CA THR A 285 17.71 -13.90 1.19
C THR A 285 17.27 -15.34 1.44
N GLU A 286 16.40 -15.56 2.43
CA GLU A 286 15.85 -16.88 2.77
C GLU A 286 15.14 -17.54 1.58
N ARG A 287 14.40 -16.75 0.80
CA ARG A 287 13.65 -17.23 -0.39
C ARG A 287 14.46 -17.16 -1.69
N ARG A 288 15.72 -16.73 -1.65
CA ARG A 288 16.58 -16.54 -2.83
C ARG A 288 15.91 -15.67 -3.91
N ILE A 289 15.16 -14.67 -3.46
CA ILE A 289 14.53 -13.67 -4.31
C ILE A 289 15.54 -12.54 -4.50
N ALA A 290 16.35 -12.64 -5.52
CA ALA A 290 17.39 -11.67 -5.84
C ALA A 290 17.25 -11.22 -7.30
N PRO A 291 17.66 -10.00 -7.65
CA PRO A 291 17.85 -9.62 -9.04
C PRO A 291 18.78 -10.57 -9.77
N SER A 292 18.60 -10.66 -11.08
CA SER A 292 19.51 -11.45 -11.93
C SER A 292 20.90 -10.79 -11.95
N ALA A 293 21.93 -11.59 -11.93
CA ALA A 293 23.31 -11.12 -12.08
C ALA A 293 23.55 -10.43 -13.43
#